data_6876ad28648182c34cd36cbdbb093c71
#
_entry.id   6876ad28648182c34cd36cbdbb093c71
#
_cell.length_a   1.000
_cell.length_b   1.000
_cell.length_c   1.000
_cell.angle_alpha   90.00
_cell.angle_beta   90.00
_cell.angle_gamma   90.00
#
_symmetry.space_group_name_H-M   'P 1'
#
loop_
_entity.id
_entity.type
_entity.pdbx_description
1 polymer ?
#
loop_
_entity_poly.entity_id
_entity_poly.type
_entity_poly.pdbx_seq_one_letter_code
_entity_poly.pdbx_strand_id
1 'polypeptide(L)'
;MQPQKQLKILLIGDSCTDEYVYGTCERLNPEAPVPILKFNRKDTTRGMAWNVRENLMSFGMEVYILTNDEPITKTRYIDERSNQHILRVDDERPLQPMDYDLPEDEYDALVISDYDKGFLTAKRIQELVDWFDGPVFIDSKKTKLPKTGCFLKINEVEFKFLKGRYDNLIITKGSGGADYNKVNYPGEKTKIVDVVGAGDTFLSALVYFYLLCGTIEKAIPYANRAAAIAVQNFGTYVLTENDVKDLRGGY
;
A
#
# COMPACT_ATOMS: atom_id res chain seq x y z
N MET A 1 25.28 -8.97 -21.79
CA MET A 1 24.13 -8.19 -21.29
C MET A 1 24.70 -7.11 -20.39
N GLN A 2 24.43 -5.84 -20.67
CA GLN A 2 24.78 -4.78 -19.72
C GLN A 2 23.97 -5.03 -18.45
N PRO A 3 24.53 -4.81 -17.23
CA PRO A 3 23.76 -4.89 -16.01
C PRO A 3 22.62 -3.88 -16.10
N GLN A 4 21.40 -4.36 -15.97
CA GLN A 4 20.21 -3.49 -15.95
C GLN A 4 20.39 -2.56 -14.76
N LYS A 5 20.33 -1.23 -14.97
CA LYS A 5 20.40 -0.21 -13.91
C LYS A 5 19.38 -0.59 -12.83
N GLN A 6 19.83 -0.72 -11.60
CA GLN A 6 18.91 -0.91 -10.47
C GLN A 6 18.11 0.37 -10.26
N LEU A 7 16.78 0.25 -10.31
CA LEU A 7 15.88 1.38 -10.11
C LEU A 7 15.90 1.81 -8.63
N LYS A 8 15.98 3.11 -8.39
CA LYS A 8 15.99 3.72 -7.05
C LYS A 8 14.70 4.48 -6.80
N ILE A 9 14.05 4.21 -5.68
CA ILE A 9 12.77 4.80 -5.30
C ILE A 9 12.90 5.55 -3.99
N LEU A 10 12.42 6.80 -3.97
CA LEU A 10 12.16 7.54 -2.75
C LEU A 10 10.72 7.26 -2.33
N LEU A 11 10.53 6.62 -1.18
CA LEU A 11 9.22 6.34 -0.60
C LEU A 11 9.02 7.20 0.64
N ILE A 12 7.91 7.94 0.70
CA ILE A 12 7.58 8.80 1.84
C ILE A 12 6.15 8.48 2.30
N GLY A 13 5.93 8.23 3.59
CA GLY A 13 4.58 7.96 4.07
C GLY A 13 4.46 7.49 5.50
N ASP A 14 3.21 7.32 5.94
CA ASP A 14 2.90 6.79 7.27
C ASP A 14 3.26 5.30 7.35
N SER A 15 3.78 4.88 8.48
CA SER A 15 4.10 3.48 8.77
C SER A 15 3.44 2.99 10.06
N CYS A 16 3.21 1.70 10.15
CA CYS A 16 2.69 1.06 11.36
C CYS A 16 3.29 -0.33 11.59
N THR A 17 3.08 -0.81 12.80
CA THR A 17 3.29 -2.22 13.15
C THR A 17 1.92 -2.90 13.17
N ASP A 18 1.76 -3.95 12.36
CA ASP A 18 0.61 -4.83 12.41
C ASP A 18 0.93 -6.03 13.30
N GLU A 19 0.15 -6.20 14.37
CA GLU A 19 0.26 -7.31 15.31
C GLU A 19 -0.92 -8.27 15.12
N TYR A 20 -0.62 -9.56 15.06
CA TYR A 20 -1.60 -10.63 14.96
C TYR A 20 -1.49 -11.52 16.20
N VAL A 21 -2.45 -11.38 17.11
CA VAL A 21 -2.53 -12.17 18.35
C VAL A 21 -3.47 -13.34 18.09
N TYR A 22 -2.91 -14.52 17.99
CA TYR A 22 -3.64 -15.76 17.79
C TYR A 22 -3.95 -16.44 19.11
N GLY A 23 -5.16 -16.94 19.22
CA GLY A 23 -5.62 -17.66 20.38
C GLY A 23 -6.79 -18.57 20.06
N THR A 24 -7.38 -19.16 21.10
CA THR A 24 -8.51 -20.06 20.97
C THR A 24 -9.69 -19.54 21.78
N CYS A 25 -10.86 -19.41 21.13
CA CYS A 25 -12.10 -19.00 21.79
C CYS A 25 -12.99 -20.22 22.04
N GLU A 26 -13.04 -20.71 23.29
CA GLU A 26 -13.81 -21.92 23.67
C GLU A 26 -15.04 -21.60 24.52
N ARG A 27 -15.08 -20.44 25.14
CA ARG A 27 -16.17 -20.04 26.03
C ARG A 27 -16.38 -18.54 26.07
N LEU A 28 -17.55 -18.11 26.47
CA LEU A 28 -17.84 -16.74 26.80
C LEU A 28 -17.32 -16.36 28.19
N ASN A 29 -17.04 -15.08 28.36
CA ASN A 29 -16.71 -14.52 29.67
C ASN A 29 -17.98 -14.54 30.55
N PRO A 30 -17.90 -15.04 31.80
CA PRO A 30 -19.04 -15.02 32.74
C PRO A 30 -19.43 -13.58 33.16
N GLU A 31 -18.54 -12.62 33.05
CA GLU A 31 -18.77 -11.22 33.46
C GLU A 31 -19.39 -10.35 32.36
N ALA A 32 -19.26 -10.75 31.08
CA ALA A 32 -19.78 -10.01 29.95
C ALA A 32 -19.96 -10.94 28.73
N PRO A 33 -20.91 -10.66 27.81
CA PRO A 33 -21.18 -11.51 26.65
C PRO A 33 -20.10 -11.34 25.54
N VAL A 34 -18.83 -11.56 25.89
CA VAL A 34 -17.67 -11.49 25.00
C VAL A 34 -16.89 -12.79 25.04
N PRO A 35 -16.23 -13.21 23.94
CA PRO A 35 -15.38 -14.40 23.96
C PRO A 35 -14.14 -14.19 24.84
N ILE A 36 -13.66 -15.28 25.45
CA ILE A 36 -12.34 -15.32 26.06
C ILE A 36 -11.38 -15.90 25.04
N LEU A 37 -10.41 -15.09 24.60
CA LEU A 37 -9.32 -15.54 23.76
C LEU A 37 -8.17 -16.06 24.64
N LYS A 38 -7.93 -17.37 24.63
CA LYS A 38 -6.77 -17.98 25.27
C LYS A 38 -5.57 -17.84 24.33
N PHE A 39 -4.57 -17.06 24.75
CA PHE A 39 -3.38 -16.74 23.95
C PHE A 39 -2.60 -17.99 23.54
N ASN A 40 -2.20 -18.08 22.27
CA ASN A 40 -1.32 -19.10 21.72
C ASN A 40 0.02 -18.50 21.26
N ARG A 41 -0.02 -17.52 20.34
CA ARG A 41 1.16 -16.89 19.76
C ARG A 41 0.86 -15.47 19.27
N LYS A 42 1.91 -14.70 19.00
CA LYS A 42 1.83 -13.37 18.41
C LYS A 42 2.82 -13.28 17.25
N ASP A 43 2.33 -12.84 16.12
CA ASP A 43 3.14 -12.49 14.95
C ASP A 43 3.12 -10.97 14.77
N THR A 44 4.18 -10.43 14.22
CA THR A 44 4.32 -8.99 13.99
C THR A 44 4.84 -8.75 12.58
N THR A 45 4.19 -7.85 11.85
CA THR A 45 4.61 -7.42 10.52
C THR A 45 4.64 -5.90 10.43
N ARG A 46 5.33 -5.39 9.42
CA ARG A 46 5.35 -3.95 9.13
C ARG A 46 4.26 -3.63 8.11
N GLY A 47 3.44 -2.60 8.39
CA GLY A 47 2.31 -2.20 7.56
C GLY A 47 2.46 -0.80 6.96
N MET A 48 1.44 -0.36 6.18
CA MET A 48 1.38 0.92 5.49
C MET A 48 2.57 1.11 4.54
N ALA A 49 3.32 2.21 4.60
CA ALA A 49 4.46 2.49 3.73
C ALA A 49 5.54 1.39 3.77
N TRP A 50 5.71 0.68 4.90
CA TRP A 50 6.60 -0.47 4.95
C TRP A 50 6.14 -1.62 4.06
N ASN A 51 4.84 -1.88 3.94
CA ASN A 51 4.33 -2.90 3.03
C ASN A 51 4.56 -2.51 1.57
N VAL A 52 4.41 -1.22 1.23
CA VAL A 52 4.77 -0.68 -0.09
C VAL A 52 6.27 -0.90 -0.35
N ARG A 53 7.13 -0.59 0.63
CA ARG A 53 8.58 -0.78 0.51
C ARG A 53 8.95 -2.23 0.21
N GLU A 54 8.44 -3.18 1.00
CA GLU A 54 8.75 -4.60 0.81
C GLU A 54 8.30 -5.10 -0.58
N ASN A 55 7.13 -4.66 -1.05
CA ASN A 55 6.65 -4.98 -2.39
C ASN A 55 7.48 -4.30 -3.50
N LEU A 56 7.94 -3.05 -3.33
CA LEU A 56 8.87 -2.42 -4.28
C LEU A 56 10.20 -3.18 -4.34
N MET A 57 10.73 -3.58 -3.18
CA MET A 57 11.97 -4.36 -3.08
C MET A 57 11.84 -5.75 -3.71
N SER A 58 10.68 -6.40 -3.65
CA SER A 58 10.45 -7.70 -4.29
C SER A 58 10.64 -7.64 -5.80
N PHE A 59 10.38 -6.49 -6.43
CA PHE A 59 10.69 -6.23 -7.84
C PHE A 59 12.18 -5.94 -8.10
N GLY A 60 13.04 -5.96 -7.08
CA GLY A 60 14.48 -5.71 -7.20
C GLY A 60 14.86 -4.23 -7.20
N MET A 61 13.95 -3.33 -6.80
CA MET A 61 14.23 -1.90 -6.67
C MET A 61 14.95 -1.60 -5.35
N GLU A 62 15.82 -0.61 -5.36
CA GLU A 62 16.41 -0.02 -4.16
C GLU A 62 15.43 1.03 -3.62
N VAL A 63 15.08 0.96 -2.34
CA VAL A 63 14.06 1.85 -1.75
C VAL A 63 14.61 2.57 -0.55
N TYR A 64 14.72 3.89 -0.65
CA TYR A 64 14.94 4.77 0.49
C TYR A 64 13.59 5.21 1.05
N ILE A 65 13.36 5.00 2.35
CA ILE A 65 12.08 5.31 2.98
C ILE A 65 12.24 6.40 4.05
N LEU A 66 11.36 7.40 3.98
CA LEU A 66 11.13 8.38 5.03
C LEU A 66 9.74 8.15 5.63
N THR A 67 9.68 7.88 6.93
CA THR A 67 8.44 7.54 7.63
C THR A 67 8.47 8.08 9.06
N ASN A 68 7.33 8.04 9.74
CA ASN A 68 7.19 8.49 11.12
C ASN A 68 8.07 7.70 12.10
N ASP A 69 8.61 8.41 13.09
CA ASP A 69 9.32 7.82 14.23
C ASP A 69 8.35 7.35 15.32
N GLU A 70 7.20 8.04 15.47
CA GLU A 70 6.20 7.66 16.45
C GLU A 70 5.51 6.35 16.07
N PRO A 71 5.38 5.40 17.00
CA PRO A 71 4.78 4.11 16.70
C PRO A 71 3.28 4.22 16.49
N ILE A 72 2.77 3.60 15.43
CA ILE A 72 1.37 3.23 15.25
C ILE A 72 1.29 1.71 15.33
N THR A 73 0.41 1.18 16.17
CA THR A 73 0.24 -0.27 16.30
C THR A 73 -1.21 -0.66 16.03
N LYS A 74 -1.41 -1.68 15.19
CA LYS A 74 -2.71 -2.27 14.89
C LYS A 74 -2.72 -3.73 15.30
N THR A 75 -3.33 -4.02 16.45
CA THR A 75 -3.39 -5.37 16.99
C THR A 75 -4.69 -6.05 16.59
N ARG A 76 -4.59 -7.18 15.89
CA ARG A 76 -5.72 -8.04 15.51
C ARG A 76 -5.73 -9.29 16.37
N TYR A 77 -6.84 -9.54 17.05
CA TYR A 77 -7.07 -10.74 17.82
C TYR A 77 -7.85 -11.74 16.98
N ILE A 78 -7.31 -12.95 16.82
CA ILE A 78 -7.80 -13.96 15.86
C ILE A 78 -8.02 -15.28 16.58
N ASP A 79 -9.22 -15.87 16.41
CA ASP A 79 -9.43 -17.27 16.77
C ASP A 79 -8.76 -18.16 15.72
N GLU A 80 -7.69 -18.85 16.11
CA GLU A 80 -6.82 -19.60 15.20
C GLU A 80 -7.53 -20.81 14.56
N ARG A 81 -8.54 -21.39 15.22
CA ARG A 81 -9.29 -22.53 14.69
C ARG A 81 -10.22 -22.16 13.56
N SER A 82 -10.91 -21.02 13.68
CA SER A 82 -11.86 -20.53 12.69
C SER A 82 -11.25 -19.52 11.72
N ASN A 83 -10.04 -19.04 12.04
CA ASN A 83 -9.38 -17.92 11.36
C ASN A 83 -10.22 -16.62 11.37
N GLN A 84 -11.06 -16.46 12.39
CA GLN A 84 -11.98 -15.34 12.52
C GLN A 84 -11.36 -14.21 13.34
N HIS A 85 -11.45 -13.00 12.82
CA HIS A 85 -11.11 -11.79 13.57
C HIS A 85 -12.14 -11.55 14.68
N ILE A 86 -11.68 -11.48 15.93
CA ILE A 86 -12.51 -11.24 17.11
C ILE A 86 -12.56 -9.75 17.44
N LEU A 87 -11.41 -9.07 17.37
CA LEU A 87 -11.24 -7.67 17.74
C LEU A 87 -10.04 -7.09 17.03
N ARG A 88 -10.11 -5.80 16.66
CA ARG A 88 -8.93 -5.01 16.33
C ARG A 88 -8.80 -3.85 17.31
N VAL A 89 -7.59 -3.64 17.81
CA VAL A 89 -7.21 -2.48 18.63
C VAL A 89 -6.23 -1.66 17.84
N ASP A 90 -6.54 -0.39 17.64
CA ASP A 90 -5.66 0.57 16.95
C ASP A 90 -5.09 1.52 18.02
N ASP A 91 -3.79 1.39 18.34
CA ASP A 91 -3.05 2.36 19.14
C ASP A 91 -2.39 3.35 18.18
N GLU A 92 -3.12 4.43 17.93
CA GLU A 92 -2.75 5.48 16.99
C GLU A 92 -2.71 6.82 17.73
N ARG A 93 -1.54 7.42 17.78
CA ARG A 93 -1.39 8.81 18.24
C ARG A 93 -1.22 9.72 17.02
N PRO A 94 -1.67 11.00 17.10
CA PRO A 94 -1.37 11.96 16.04
C PRO A 94 0.15 12.04 15.83
N LEU A 95 0.57 11.82 14.59
CA LEU A 95 1.98 11.92 14.22
C LEU A 95 2.41 13.38 14.13
N GLN A 96 3.69 13.65 14.42
CA GLN A 96 4.27 14.93 14.09
C GLN A 96 4.42 15.05 12.58
N PRO A 97 4.12 16.22 12.00
CA PRO A 97 4.37 16.47 10.59
C PRO A 97 5.86 16.25 10.25
N MET A 98 6.10 15.66 9.09
CA MET A 98 7.46 15.44 8.57
C MET A 98 8.27 16.73 8.57
N ASP A 99 9.37 16.74 9.32
CA ASP A 99 10.37 17.80 9.41
C ASP A 99 11.77 17.23 9.11
N TYR A 100 11.88 16.49 8.02
CA TYR A 100 13.14 15.93 7.55
C TYR A 100 13.62 16.65 6.30
N ASP A 101 14.94 16.82 6.20
CA ASP A 101 15.59 17.19 4.95
C ASP A 101 15.40 16.10 3.90
N LEU A 102 15.17 16.51 2.67
CA LEU A 102 15.05 15.57 1.56
C LEU A 102 16.46 15.09 1.16
N PRO A 103 16.59 13.80 0.79
CA PRO A 103 17.88 13.28 0.38
C PRO A 103 18.36 13.94 -0.93
N GLU A 104 19.68 14.14 -1.03
CA GLU A 104 20.32 14.73 -2.23
C GLU A 104 20.53 13.70 -3.37
N ASP A 105 20.30 12.42 -3.10
CA ASP A 105 20.46 11.35 -4.08
C ASP A 105 19.46 11.47 -5.23
N GLU A 106 19.85 10.91 -6.39
CA GLU A 106 18.95 10.78 -7.54
C GLU A 106 18.06 9.53 -7.41
N TYR A 107 16.75 9.70 -7.63
CA TYR A 107 15.75 8.65 -7.63
C TYR A 107 15.01 8.58 -8.95
N ASP A 108 14.64 7.37 -9.39
CA ASP A 108 13.90 7.15 -10.63
C ASP A 108 12.39 7.45 -10.47
N ALA A 109 11.87 7.41 -9.24
CA ALA A 109 10.49 7.82 -8.90
C ALA A 109 10.35 8.22 -7.42
N LEU A 110 9.38 9.10 -7.16
CA LEU A 110 8.86 9.40 -5.83
C LEU A 110 7.53 8.66 -5.62
N VAL A 111 7.41 7.93 -4.50
CA VAL A 111 6.19 7.26 -4.08
C VAL A 111 5.73 7.82 -2.74
N ILE A 112 4.48 8.26 -2.68
CA ILE A 112 3.84 8.77 -1.46
C ILE A 112 2.76 7.79 -1.04
N SER A 113 2.89 7.18 0.16
CA SER A 113 1.92 6.29 0.77
C SER A 113 1.39 6.91 2.06
N ASP A 114 0.30 7.67 1.94
CA ASP A 114 -0.25 8.52 3.00
C ASP A 114 -1.58 7.97 3.52
N TYR A 115 -1.57 7.49 4.75
CA TYR A 115 -2.75 6.98 5.44
C TYR A 115 -3.48 8.04 6.27
N ASP A 116 -3.10 9.31 6.09
CA ASP A 116 -3.66 10.48 6.78
C ASP A 116 -3.53 10.41 8.31
N LYS A 117 -2.37 9.92 8.79
CA LYS A 117 -2.06 9.85 10.23
C LYS A 117 -1.36 11.09 10.77
N GLY A 118 -1.07 12.06 9.90
CA GLY A 118 -0.50 13.35 10.28
C GLY A 118 0.95 13.56 9.86
N PHE A 119 1.69 12.50 9.52
CA PHE A 119 3.09 12.62 9.07
C PHE A 119 3.23 13.51 7.83
N LEU A 120 2.36 13.34 6.82
CA LEU A 120 2.32 14.21 5.66
C LEU A 120 1.14 15.17 5.72
N THR A 121 1.38 16.47 5.67
CA THR A 121 0.34 17.47 5.43
C THR A 121 0.04 17.59 3.94
N ALA A 122 -1.18 18.06 3.58
CA ALA A 122 -1.51 18.32 2.17
C ALA A 122 -0.55 19.33 1.51
N LYS A 123 -0.05 20.30 2.29
CA LYS A 123 0.96 21.27 1.84
C LYS A 123 2.28 20.56 1.54
N ARG A 124 2.73 19.67 2.45
CA ARG A 124 4.00 18.94 2.26
C ARG A 124 3.93 18.00 1.05
N ILE A 125 2.79 17.35 0.82
CA ILE A 125 2.59 16.53 -0.39
C ILE A 125 2.72 17.39 -1.66
N GLN A 126 2.14 18.59 -1.69
CA GLN A 126 2.29 19.50 -2.83
C GLN A 126 3.75 19.93 -3.03
N GLU A 127 4.45 20.32 -1.96
CA GLU A 127 5.87 20.68 -2.00
C GLU A 127 6.75 19.55 -2.53
N LEU A 128 6.46 18.30 -2.15
CA LEU A 128 7.17 17.12 -2.63
C LEU A 128 6.95 16.88 -4.14
N VAL A 129 5.71 17.07 -4.62
CA VAL A 129 5.38 16.97 -6.05
C VAL A 129 6.08 18.06 -6.85
N ASP A 130 6.12 19.29 -6.32
CA ASP A 130 6.76 20.42 -6.99
C ASP A 130 8.31 20.33 -6.98
N TRP A 131 8.87 19.65 -5.98
CA TRP A 131 10.30 19.47 -5.80
C TRP A 131 10.89 18.36 -6.68
N PHE A 132 10.15 17.26 -6.89
CA PHE A 132 10.69 16.07 -7.54
C PHE A 132 10.64 16.17 -9.05
N ASP A 133 11.82 16.10 -9.70
CA ASP A 133 11.93 16.09 -11.17
C ASP A 133 11.87 14.66 -11.70
N GLY A 134 10.67 14.12 -11.79
CA GLY A 134 10.42 12.75 -12.24
C GLY A 134 8.98 12.28 -11.98
N PRO A 135 8.67 11.00 -12.22
CA PRO A 135 7.35 10.47 -11.97
C PRO A 135 7.04 10.37 -10.47
N VAL A 136 5.93 10.98 -10.06
CA VAL A 136 5.41 10.95 -8.68
C VAL A 136 4.14 10.11 -8.63
N PHE A 137 4.11 9.13 -7.73
CA PHE A 137 2.95 8.28 -7.47
C PHE A 137 2.41 8.52 -6.06
N ILE A 138 1.12 8.75 -5.93
CA ILE A 138 0.48 9.04 -4.67
C ILE A 138 -0.66 8.06 -4.40
N ASP A 139 -0.63 7.40 -3.24
CA ASP A 139 -1.78 6.74 -2.62
C ASP A 139 -2.06 7.47 -1.31
N SER A 140 -3.20 8.17 -1.21
CA SER A 140 -3.50 8.99 -0.04
C SER A 140 -4.97 8.96 0.31
N LYS A 141 -5.26 8.98 1.60
CA LYS A 141 -6.62 9.06 2.16
C LYS A 141 -7.11 10.51 2.32
N LYS A 142 -6.29 11.49 1.97
CA LYS A 142 -6.68 12.90 2.02
C LYS A 142 -7.67 13.26 0.91
N THR A 143 -8.55 14.22 1.19
CA THR A 143 -9.54 14.73 0.24
C THR A 143 -9.05 15.93 -0.59
N LYS A 144 -7.89 16.48 -0.23
CA LYS A 144 -7.21 17.59 -0.93
C LYS A 144 -5.80 17.14 -1.29
N LEU A 145 -5.56 16.91 -2.57
CA LEU A 145 -4.32 16.38 -3.12
C LEU A 145 -3.88 17.23 -4.33
N PRO A 146 -2.60 17.14 -4.75
CA PRO A 146 -2.13 17.75 -5.98
C PRO A 146 -2.96 17.31 -7.19
N LYS A 147 -3.31 18.25 -8.07
CA LYS A 147 -4.19 17.98 -9.23
C LYS A 147 -3.41 17.63 -10.49
N THR A 148 -2.14 18.01 -10.52
CA THR A 148 -1.21 17.88 -11.65
C THR A 148 0.16 17.43 -11.15
N GLY A 149 1.04 17.00 -12.02
CA GLY A 149 2.42 16.64 -11.69
C GLY A 149 2.59 15.27 -11.01
N CYS A 150 1.51 14.51 -10.81
CA CYS A 150 1.57 13.19 -10.20
C CYS A 150 0.53 12.22 -10.76
N PHE A 151 0.74 10.93 -10.53
CA PHE A 151 -0.24 9.87 -10.71
C PHE A 151 -0.91 9.59 -9.37
N LEU A 152 -2.19 9.92 -9.28
CA LEU A 152 -2.97 9.72 -8.06
C LEU A 152 -3.74 8.40 -8.14
N LYS A 153 -3.41 7.45 -7.28
CA LYS A 153 -4.12 6.19 -7.11
C LYS A 153 -5.00 6.27 -5.85
N ILE A 154 -6.27 5.99 -5.99
CA ILE A 154 -7.26 5.93 -4.91
C ILE A 154 -8.22 4.78 -5.14
N ASN A 155 -8.98 4.40 -4.11
CA ASN A 155 -10.06 3.43 -4.27
C ASN A 155 -11.43 4.12 -4.49
N GLU A 156 -12.45 3.33 -4.86
CA GLU A 156 -13.80 3.85 -5.10
C GLU A 156 -14.44 4.56 -3.89
N VAL A 157 -14.07 4.17 -2.67
CA VAL A 157 -14.60 4.80 -1.46
C VAL A 157 -13.99 6.18 -1.29
N GLU A 158 -12.68 6.28 -1.43
CA GLU A 158 -11.93 7.54 -1.35
C GLU A 158 -12.34 8.50 -2.47
N PHE A 159 -12.59 7.97 -3.67
CA PHE A 159 -13.05 8.76 -4.83
C PHE A 159 -14.34 9.55 -4.55
N LYS A 160 -15.27 9.00 -3.76
CA LYS A 160 -16.51 9.69 -3.41
C LYS A 160 -16.30 10.98 -2.62
N PHE A 161 -15.18 11.10 -1.92
CA PHE A 161 -14.83 12.25 -1.10
C PHE A 161 -13.83 13.19 -1.77
N LEU A 162 -13.21 12.75 -2.86
CA LEU A 162 -12.24 13.55 -3.61
C LEU A 162 -12.94 14.67 -4.37
N LYS A 163 -12.45 15.91 -4.24
CA LYS A 163 -13.06 17.09 -4.86
C LYS A 163 -12.18 17.68 -5.94
N GLY A 164 -12.76 17.88 -7.12
CA GLY A 164 -12.10 18.54 -8.23
C GLY A 164 -11.78 17.58 -9.39
N ARG A 165 -10.99 18.08 -10.33
CA ARG A 165 -10.50 17.33 -11.48
C ARG A 165 -9.00 17.09 -11.30
N TYR A 166 -8.57 15.89 -11.58
CA TYR A 166 -7.18 15.42 -11.50
C TYR A 166 -6.74 14.91 -12.85
N ASP A 167 -5.53 15.24 -13.28
CA ASP A 167 -5.06 14.92 -14.62
C ASP A 167 -4.77 13.43 -14.80
N ASN A 168 -4.13 12.81 -13.80
CA ASN A 168 -3.74 11.40 -13.85
C ASN A 168 -4.33 10.63 -12.66
N LEU A 169 -5.64 10.40 -12.71
CA LEU A 169 -6.38 9.70 -11.64
C LEU A 169 -6.61 8.24 -12.00
N ILE A 170 -6.13 7.35 -11.14
CA ILE A 170 -6.33 5.90 -11.19
C ILE A 170 -7.28 5.50 -10.05
N ILE A 171 -8.42 4.89 -10.39
CA ILE A 171 -9.43 4.49 -9.40
C ILE A 171 -9.48 2.97 -9.35
N THR A 172 -9.02 2.37 -8.23
CA THR A 172 -9.09 0.93 -8.02
C THR A 172 -10.46 0.51 -7.51
N LYS A 173 -11.00 -0.61 -8.07
CA LYS A 173 -12.37 -1.10 -7.87
C LYS A 173 -12.40 -2.55 -7.36
N GLY A 174 -11.39 -2.96 -6.59
CA GLY A 174 -11.25 -4.34 -6.13
C GLY A 174 -11.28 -5.32 -7.29
N SER A 175 -12.20 -6.30 -7.29
CA SER A 175 -12.33 -7.29 -8.36
C SER A 175 -12.70 -6.69 -9.73
N GLY A 176 -13.20 -5.46 -9.79
CA GLY A 176 -13.47 -4.70 -11.01
C GLY A 176 -12.22 -4.16 -11.71
N GLY A 177 -11.05 -4.26 -11.07
CA GLY A 177 -9.78 -3.76 -11.59
C GLY A 177 -9.56 -2.28 -11.30
N ALA A 178 -9.17 -1.51 -12.31
CA ALA A 178 -8.91 -0.08 -12.15
C ALA A 178 -9.39 0.74 -13.36
N ASP A 179 -9.86 1.96 -13.10
CA ASP A 179 -10.18 2.94 -14.14
C ASP A 179 -9.05 3.95 -14.27
N TYR A 180 -8.69 4.29 -15.49
CA TYR A 180 -7.80 5.38 -15.83
C TYR A 180 -8.25 6.04 -17.13
N ASN A 181 -8.33 7.37 -17.18
CA ASN A 181 -8.76 8.13 -18.37
C ASN A 181 -10.11 7.65 -18.95
N LYS A 182 -11.08 7.27 -18.11
CA LYS A 182 -12.39 6.74 -18.48
C LYS A 182 -12.35 5.35 -19.16
N VAL A 183 -11.21 4.70 -19.16
CA VAL A 183 -11.03 3.32 -19.63
C VAL A 183 -10.97 2.40 -18.40
N ASN A 184 -11.75 1.33 -18.42
CA ASN A 184 -11.65 0.30 -17.40
C ASN A 184 -10.61 -0.76 -17.81
N TYR A 185 -9.70 -1.05 -16.89
CA TYR A 185 -8.73 -2.14 -16.98
C TYR A 185 -9.21 -3.23 -16.03
N PRO A 186 -9.76 -4.33 -16.53
CA PRO A 186 -10.43 -5.33 -15.70
C PRO A 186 -9.44 -6.01 -14.73
N GLY A 187 -9.94 -6.32 -13.54
CA GLY A 187 -9.20 -7.14 -12.58
C GLY A 187 -9.20 -8.62 -13.01
N GLU A 188 -8.26 -9.38 -12.47
CA GLU A 188 -8.26 -10.84 -12.64
C GLU A 188 -9.25 -11.51 -11.69
N LYS A 189 -10.00 -12.47 -12.22
CA LYS A 189 -10.90 -13.30 -11.39
C LYS A 189 -10.07 -14.26 -10.56
N THR A 190 -10.11 -14.10 -9.26
CA THR A 190 -9.37 -14.93 -8.31
C THR A 190 -10.17 -15.20 -7.04
N LYS A 191 -9.75 -16.19 -6.27
CA LYS A 191 -10.31 -16.45 -4.94
C LYS A 191 -9.77 -15.42 -3.97
N ILE A 192 -10.66 -14.65 -3.35
CA ILE A 192 -10.29 -13.66 -2.34
C ILE A 192 -10.24 -14.36 -0.98
N VAL A 193 -9.10 -14.30 -0.33
CA VAL A 193 -8.87 -14.75 1.04
C VAL A 193 -8.83 -13.55 1.98
N ASP A 194 -8.04 -12.52 1.64
CA ASP A 194 -7.93 -11.26 2.39
C ASP A 194 -7.63 -10.12 1.42
N VAL A 195 -8.11 -8.91 1.73
CA VAL A 195 -7.89 -7.72 0.88
C VAL A 195 -6.85 -6.76 1.47
N VAL A 196 -6.31 -7.09 2.65
CA VAL A 196 -5.31 -6.26 3.34
C VAL A 196 -4.04 -6.16 2.50
N GLY A 197 -3.53 -4.93 2.28
CA GLY A 197 -2.30 -4.67 1.52
C GLY A 197 -2.41 -4.78 0.00
N ALA A 198 -3.57 -5.21 -0.56
CA ALA A 198 -3.73 -5.30 -2.01
C ALA A 198 -3.52 -3.96 -2.75
N GLY A 199 -3.91 -2.85 -2.11
CA GLY A 199 -3.68 -1.50 -2.62
C GLY A 199 -2.20 -1.13 -2.68
N ASP A 200 -1.43 -1.54 -1.67
CA ASP A 200 0.01 -1.31 -1.58
C ASP A 200 0.76 -2.13 -2.65
N THR A 201 0.35 -3.40 -2.83
CA THR A 201 0.89 -4.28 -3.87
C THR A 201 0.57 -3.74 -5.27
N PHE A 202 -0.67 -3.26 -5.49
CA PHE A 202 -1.06 -2.58 -6.75
C PHE A 202 -0.15 -1.39 -7.02
N LEU A 203 0.02 -0.49 -6.02
CA LEU A 203 0.86 0.71 -6.15
C LEU A 203 2.30 0.33 -6.51
N SER A 204 2.89 -0.63 -5.81
CA SER A 204 4.27 -1.06 -6.02
C SER A 204 4.48 -1.64 -7.43
N ALA A 205 3.56 -2.49 -7.90
CA ALA A 205 3.59 -3.04 -9.25
C ALA A 205 3.37 -1.95 -10.31
N LEU A 206 2.45 -1.01 -10.06
CA LEU A 206 2.19 0.12 -10.95
C LEU A 206 3.46 0.95 -11.18
N VAL A 207 4.17 1.31 -10.10
CA VAL A 207 5.44 2.04 -10.16
C VAL A 207 6.47 1.28 -10.99
N TYR A 208 6.69 0.00 -10.66
CA TYR A 208 7.67 -0.83 -11.33
C TYR A 208 7.41 -0.94 -12.84
N PHE A 209 6.19 -1.34 -13.20
CA PHE A 209 5.85 -1.52 -14.62
C PHE A 209 5.74 -0.19 -15.38
N TYR A 210 5.39 0.92 -14.73
CA TYR A 210 5.46 2.23 -15.36
C TYR A 210 6.92 2.60 -15.72
N LEU A 211 7.86 2.40 -14.81
CA LEU A 211 9.27 2.68 -15.06
C LEU A 211 9.86 1.80 -16.18
N LEU A 212 9.30 0.60 -16.39
CA LEU A 212 9.69 -0.28 -17.51
C LEU A 212 9.00 0.10 -18.84
N CYS A 213 7.69 0.37 -18.81
CA CYS A 213 6.86 0.53 -20.00
C CYS A 213 6.73 1.98 -20.48
N GLY A 214 6.99 2.95 -19.60
CA GLY A 214 6.85 4.38 -19.85
C GLY A 214 5.42 4.92 -19.86
N THR A 215 4.38 4.09 -19.68
CA THR A 215 2.97 4.52 -19.69
C THR A 215 2.12 3.80 -18.65
N ILE A 216 1.17 4.54 -18.06
CA ILE A 216 0.23 4.02 -17.07
C ILE A 216 -0.69 2.94 -17.65
N GLU A 217 -1.15 3.14 -18.87
CA GLU A 217 -2.05 2.21 -19.56
C GLU A 217 -1.46 0.81 -19.67
N LYS A 218 -0.15 0.71 -19.89
CA LYS A 218 0.56 -0.57 -19.96
C LYS A 218 0.86 -1.14 -18.58
N ALA A 219 1.04 -0.29 -17.57
CA ALA A 219 1.37 -0.71 -16.20
C ALA A 219 0.17 -1.25 -15.42
N ILE A 220 -1.04 -0.68 -15.59
CA ILE A 220 -2.24 -1.05 -14.83
C ILE A 220 -2.58 -2.55 -14.92
N PRO A 221 -2.55 -3.22 -16.10
CA PRO A 221 -2.84 -4.66 -16.15
C PRO A 221 -1.94 -5.50 -15.24
N TYR A 222 -0.65 -5.18 -15.17
CA TYR A 222 0.30 -5.88 -14.27
C TYR A 222 0.03 -5.55 -12.80
N ALA A 223 -0.33 -4.30 -12.50
CA ALA A 223 -0.72 -3.89 -11.16
C ALA A 223 -1.99 -4.63 -10.68
N ASN A 224 -2.98 -4.82 -11.56
CA ASN A 224 -4.18 -5.62 -11.29
C ASN A 224 -3.82 -7.09 -11.00
N ARG A 225 -2.91 -7.71 -11.80
CA ARG A 225 -2.43 -9.08 -11.58
C ARG A 225 -1.69 -9.22 -10.25
N ALA A 226 -0.81 -8.27 -9.93
CA ALA A 226 -0.09 -8.26 -8.66
C ALA A 226 -1.04 -8.17 -7.46
N ALA A 227 -2.05 -7.29 -7.51
CA ALA A 227 -3.08 -7.20 -6.49
C ALA A 227 -3.93 -8.49 -6.40
N ALA A 228 -4.23 -9.14 -7.54
CA ALA A 228 -4.94 -10.41 -7.56
C ALA A 228 -4.15 -11.57 -6.93
N ILE A 229 -2.82 -11.55 -7.01
CA ILE A 229 -1.95 -12.49 -6.28
C ILE A 229 -2.02 -12.18 -4.78
N ALA A 230 -1.90 -10.93 -4.38
CA ALA A 230 -1.90 -10.53 -2.97
C ALA A 230 -3.18 -10.97 -2.25
N VAL A 231 -4.36 -10.76 -2.84
CA VAL A 231 -5.65 -11.09 -2.19
C VAL A 231 -5.91 -12.60 -2.00
N GLN A 232 -5.09 -13.47 -2.57
CA GLN A 232 -5.15 -14.92 -2.35
C GLN A 232 -4.45 -15.37 -1.06
N ASN A 233 -3.79 -14.45 -0.37
CA ASN A 233 -3.02 -14.70 0.83
C ASN A 233 -3.65 -13.97 2.03
N PHE A 234 -3.38 -14.44 3.23
CA PHE A 234 -3.87 -13.83 4.47
C PHE A 234 -2.92 -12.72 4.93
N GLY A 235 -3.47 -11.58 5.36
CA GLY A 235 -2.70 -10.43 5.86
C GLY A 235 -1.99 -9.64 4.76
N THR A 236 -1.01 -8.83 5.15
CA THR A 236 -0.16 -8.10 4.20
C THR A 236 0.79 -9.06 3.50
N TYR A 237 0.59 -9.25 2.20
CA TYR A 237 1.40 -10.15 1.39
C TYR A 237 2.50 -9.38 0.64
N VAL A 238 3.71 -9.89 0.71
CA VAL A 238 4.83 -9.42 -0.11
C VAL A 238 5.03 -10.42 -1.24
N LEU A 239 5.09 -9.92 -2.48
CA LEU A 239 5.28 -10.77 -3.66
C LEU A 239 6.59 -11.56 -3.57
N THR A 240 6.52 -12.85 -3.87
CA THR A 240 7.70 -13.72 -3.94
C THR A 240 8.47 -13.52 -5.25
N GLU A 241 9.70 -14.02 -5.32
CA GLU A 241 10.46 -14.04 -6.59
C GLU A 241 9.71 -14.75 -7.72
N ASN A 242 8.95 -15.81 -7.40
CA ASN A 242 8.16 -16.54 -8.40
C ASN A 242 7.00 -15.69 -8.90
N ASP A 243 6.28 -15.00 -8.01
CA ASP A 243 5.20 -14.09 -8.40
C ASP A 243 5.72 -12.99 -9.34
N VAL A 244 6.88 -12.42 -9.01
CA VAL A 244 7.51 -11.37 -9.85
C VAL A 244 7.96 -11.94 -11.20
N LYS A 245 8.51 -13.16 -11.25
CA LYS A 245 8.86 -13.84 -12.52
C LYS A 245 7.62 -14.05 -13.38
N ASP A 246 6.53 -14.52 -12.81
CA ASP A 246 5.27 -14.75 -13.52
C ASP A 246 4.66 -13.44 -14.04
N LEU A 247 4.73 -12.37 -13.26
CA LEU A 247 4.32 -11.04 -13.70
C LEU A 247 5.18 -10.53 -14.87
N ARG A 248 6.50 -10.71 -14.81
CA ARG A 248 7.45 -10.33 -15.88
C ARG A 248 7.33 -11.20 -17.12
N GLY A 249 6.96 -12.48 -16.99
CA GLY A 249 6.78 -13.40 -18.12
C GLY A 249 5.63 -13.01 -19.06
N GLY A 250 4.76 -12.09 -18.64
CA GLY A 250 3.73 -11.48 -19.49
C GLY A 250 4.15 -10.16 -20.15
N TYR A 251 5.42 -9.76 -19.98
CA TYR A 251 5.99 -8.51 -20.48
C TYR A 251 6.84 -8.73 -21.74
#